data_f23f6a7ebc2669e81f766df88f53192f
#
_entry.id   f23f6a7ebc2669e81f766df88f53192f
#
_cell.length_a   1.000
_cell.length_b   1.000
_cell.length_c   1.000
_cell.angle_alpha   90.00
_cell.angle_beta   90.00
_cell.angle_gamma   90.00
#
_symmetry.space_group_name_H-M   'P 1'
#
loop_
_entity.id
_entity.type
_entity.pdbx_description
1 polymer ?
#
loop_
_entity_poly.entity_id
_entity_poly.type
_entity_poly.pdbx_seq_one_letter_code
_entity_poly.pdbx_strand_id
1 'polypeptide(L)'
;MSDIRVRFATADDASLLLRFIRELAIFEQAPDAVVATEADLVRHGFGPQPQFEAILAFLDGEPAGTALFHSRFSTWLGRPGLYLEDLYVTEAARGFGVGRRLMARLAAIAIERGWGRIDLHVLDWNPAREFYQRLGIGHIPEWLRYGADEKALLRLSAEDVR
;
A
#
# COMPACT_ATOMS: atom_id res chain seq x y z
N MET A 1 -0.37 12.94 25.65
CA MET A 1 -0.29 13.04 24.17
C MET A 1 0.19 11.68 23.67
N SER A 2 -0.55 11.04 22.78
CA SER A 2 -0.17 9.71 22.27
C SER A 2 1.09 9.80 21.41
N ASP A 3 2.05 8.89 21.62
CA ASP A 3 3.31 8.82 20.86
C ASP A 3 3.11 7.94 19.62
N ILE A 4 3.19 8.55 18.44
CA ILE A 4 3.11 7.83 17.15
C ILE A 4 4.51 7.73 16.55
N ARG A 5 5.06 6.52 16.49
CA ARG A 5 6.33 6.21 15.85
C ARG A 5 6.11 5.48 14.53
N VAL A 6 6.91 5.85 13.52
CA VAL A 6 6.88 5.20 12.20
C VAL A 6 8.29 4.79 11.83
N ARG A 7 8.45 3.53 11.40
CA ARG A 7 9.72 2.98 10.89
C ARG A 7 9.49 2.13 9.67
N PHE A 8 10.54 1.89 8.90
CA PHE A 8 10.50 0.86 7.87
C PHE A 8 10.33 -0.52 8.49
N ALA A 9 9.58 -1.38 7.80
CA ALA A 9 9.50 -2.79 8.13
C ALA A 9 10.78 -3.52 7.72
N THR A 10 11.05 -4.63 8.41
CA THR A 10 12.13 -5.58 8.11
C THR A 10 11.54 -6.97 7.84
N ALA A 11 12.36 -7.92 7.43
CA ALA A 11 11.92 -9.30 7.22
C ALA A 11 11.27 -9.91 8.48
N ASP A 12 11.72 -9.53 9.67
CA ASP A 12 11.16 -9.99 10.94
C ASP A 12 9.73 -9.51 11.19
N ASP A 13 9.28 -8.49 10.45
CA ASP A 13 7.92 -7.96 10.54
C ASP A 13 6.93 -8.66 9.59
N ALA A 14 7.35 -9.67 8.84
CA ALA A 14 6.50 -10.31 7.81
C ALA A 14 5.18 -10.85 8.38
N SER A 15 5.21 -11.45 9.57
CA SER A 15 4.00 -11.92 10.27
C SER A 15 3.05 -10.76 10.61
N LEU A 16 3.58 -9.65 11.10
CA LEU A 16 2.80 -8.45 11.43
C LEU A 16 2.20 -7.81 10.16
N LEU A 17 2.97 -7.72 9.07
CA LEU A 17 2.50 -7.22 7.78
C LEU A 17 1.35 -8.09 7.25
N LEU A 18 1.52 -9.42 7.26
CA LEU A 18 0.47 -10.33 6.80
C LEU A 18 -0.80 -10.23 7.63
N ARG A 19 -0.67 -10.06 8.95
CA ARG A 19 -1.82 -9.79 9.81
C ARG A 19 -2.57 -8.53 9.37
N PHE A 20 -1.87 -7.42 9.16
CA PHE A 20 -2.50 -6.17 8.73
C PHE A 20 -3.11 -6.25 7.33
N ILE A 21 -2.49 -6.97 6.39
CA ILE A 21 -3.04 -7.24 5.06
C ILE A 21 -4.38 -7.99 5.18
N ARG A 22 -4.45 -9.01 6.04
CA ARG A 22 -5.67 -9.79 6.27
C ARG A 22 -6.76 -8.95 6.96
N GLU A 23 -6.39 -8.14 7.96
CA GLU A 23 -7.33 -7.22 8.62
C GLU A 23 -7.88 -6.18 7.64
N LEU A 24 -7.06 -5.66 6.72
CA LEU A 24 -7.50 -4.79 5.63
C LEU A 24 -8.48 -5.51 4.70
N ALA A 25 -8.19 -6.73 4.29
CA ALA A 25 -9.07 -7.53 3.44
C ALA A 25 -10.43 -7.79 4.09
N ILE A 26 -10.47 -8.04 5.40
CA ILE A 26 -11.71 -8.15 6.18
C ILE A 26 -12.48 -6.83 6.12
N PHE A 27 -11.82 -5.71 6.35
CA PHE A 27 -12.42 -4.38 6.26
C PHE A 27 -12.99 -4.10 4.85
N GLU A 28 -12.29 -4.54 3.82
CA GLU A 28 -12.69 -4.40 2.40
C GLU A 28 -13.68 -5.48 1.94
N GLN A 29 -14.23 -6.28 2.86
CA GLN A 29 -15.26 -7.31 2.60
C GLN A 29 -14.78 -8.43 1.66
N ALA A 30 -13.47 -8.68 1.63
CA ALA A 30 -12.83 -9.71 0.80
C ALA A 30 -11.84 -10.59 1.61
N PRO A 31 -12.27 -11.19 2.75
CA PRO A 31 -11.35 -11.91 3.65
C PRO A 31 -10.64 -13.10 2.99
N ASP A 32 -11.29 -13.74 2.01
CA ASP A 32 -10.75 -14.91 1.32
C ASP A 32 -9.86 -14.55 0.11
N ALA A 33 -9.70 -13.26 -0.20
CA ALA A 33 -8.88 -12.83 -1.34
C ALA A 33 -7.37 -12.92 -1.07
N VAL A 34 -6.96 -12.92 0.21
CA VAL A 34 -5.54 -12.95 0.58
C VAL A 34 -5.03 -14.38 0.61
N VAL A 35 -4.28 -14.75 -0.43
CA VAL A 35 -3.59 -16.04 -0.54
C VAL A 35 -2.09 -15.94 -0.26
N ALA A 36 -1.56 -14.72 -0.12
CA ALA A 36 -0.17 -14.46 0.19
C ALA A 36 0.23 -15.06 1.54
N THR A 37 1.48 -15.51 1.62
CA THR A 37 2.10 -16.08 2.82
C THR A 37 3.19 -15.16 3.36
N GLU A 38 3.65 -15.40 4.59
CA GLU A 38 4.82 -14.71 5.15
C GLU A 38 6.07 -14.92 4.29
N ALA A 39 6.26 -16.15 3.75
CA ALA A 39 7.38 -16.47 2.87
C ALA A 39 7.34 -15.64 1.57
N ASP A 40 6.16 -15.37 1.02
CA ASP A 40 6.01 -14.49 -0.14
C ASP A 40 6.40 -13.05 0.19
N LEU A 41 5.98 -12.55 1.34
CA LEU A 41 6.35 -11.20 1.79
C LEU A 41 7.86 -11.06 2.02
N VAL A 42 8.48 -12.05 2.65
CA VAL A 42 9.95 -12.07 2.84
C VAL A 42 10.66 -12.08 1.49
N ARG A 43 10.25 -12.96 0.60
CA ARG A 43 10.89 -13.12 -0.73
C ARG A 43 10.77 -11.86 -1.58
N HIS A 44 9.58 -11.27 -1.64
CA HIS A 44 9.30 -10.15 -2.55
C HIS A 44 9.49 -8.76 -1.94
N GLY A 45 9.50 -8.65 -0.62
CA GLY A 45 9.70 -7.36 0.06
C GLY A 45 11.11 -7.17 0.64
N PHE A 46 11.75 -8.28 1.02
CA PHE A 46 13.02 -8.22 1.75
C PHE A 46 14.14 -9.06 1.11
N GLY A 47 13.89 -9.63 -0.05
CA GLY A 47 14.88 -10.34 -0.85
C GLY A 47 15.82 -9.39 -1.61
N PRO A 48 16.72 -9.95 -2.45
CA PRO A 48 17.74 -9.15 -3.16
C PRO A 48 17.17 -8.18 -4.19
N GLN A 49 15.94 -8.38 -4.64
CA GLN A 49 15.23 -7.51 -5.59
C GLN A 49 13.82 -7.23 -5.05
N PRO A 50 13.68 -6.35 -4.06
CA PRO A 50 12.39 -6.09 -3.44
C PRO A 50 11.42 -5.45 -4.44
N GLN A 51 10.20 -5.96 -4.47
CA GLN A 51 9.11 -5.47 -5.31
C GLN A 51 8.26 -4.42 -4.60
N PHE A 52 8.36 -4.35 -3.27
CA PHE A 52 7.67 -3.38 -2.44
C PHE A 52 8.51 -3.04 -1.21
N GLU A 53 8.11 -1.96 -0.57
CA GLU A 53 8.57 -1.56 0.76
C GLU A 53 7.36 -1.37 1.67
N ALA A 54 7.56 -1.43 2.96
CA ALA A 54 6.52 -1.15 3.93
C ALA A 54 7.05 -0.30 5.08
N ILE A 55 6.18 0.54 5.63
CA ILE A 55 6.38 1.23 6.90
C ILE A 55 5.34 0.78 7.91
N LEU A 56 5.73 0.70 9.16
CA LEU A 56 4.89 0.33 10.30
C LEU A 56 4.73 1.53 11.23
N ALA A 57 3.51 1.73 11.70
CA ALA A 57 3.21 2.70 12.73
C ALA A 57 2.92 2.01 14.06
N PHE A 58 3.39 2.62 15.13
CA PHE A 58 3.18 2.20 16.52
C PHE A 58 2.55 3.37 17.28
N LEU A 59 1.52 3.09 18.05
CA LEU A 59 0.85 4.03 18.94
C LEU A 59 1.13 3.61 20.38
N ASP A 60 1.81 4.46 21.12
CA ASP A 60 2.21 4.18 22.53
C ASP A 60 2.94 2.82 22.68
N GLY A 61 3.73 2.45 21.66
CA GLY A 61 4.51 1.21 21.60
C GLY A 61 3.80 0.01 20.95
N GLU A 62 2.48 0.06 20.78
CA GLU A 62 1.69 -1.02 20.19
C GLU A 62 1.57 -0.89 18.66
N PRO A 63 1.65 -2.01 17.91
CA PRO A 63 1.45 -1.99 16.46
C PRO A 63 0.08 -1.41 16.07
N ALA A 64 0.06 -0.33 15.31
CA ALA A 64 -1.13 0.47 15.06
C ALA A 64 -1.53 0.55 13.58
N GLY A 65 -0.63 0.25 12.66
CA GLY A 65 -0.94 0.28 11.24
C GLY A 65 0.28 0.12 10.33
N THR A 66 0.02 0.06 9.04
CA THR A 66 1.03 -0.09 8.00
C THR A 66 0.68 0.68 6.75
N ALA A 67 1.71 1.01 5.97
CA ALA A 67 1.57 1.38 4.57
C ALA A 67 2.58 0.58 3.75
N LEU A 68 2.08 -0.12 2.72
CA LEU A 68 2.87 -0.90 1.78
C LEU A 68 2.85 -0.19 0.44
N PHE A 69 4.00 0.01 -0.17
CA PHE A 69 4.14 0.83 -1.37
C PHE A 69 5.29 0.35 -2.26
N HIS A 70 5.25 0.79 -3.51
CA HIS A 70 6.36 0.57 -4.46
C HIS A 70 6.52 1.78 -5.39
N SER A 71 7.62 1.83 -6.12
CA SER A 71 7.81 2.83 -7.16
C SER A 71 7.02 2.47 -8.42
N ARG A 72 6.47 3.50 -9.08
CA ARG A 72 5.81 3.38 -10.38
C ARG A 72 6.36 4.47 -11.30
N PHE A 73 7.04 4.08 -12.38
CA PHE A 73 7.58 5.04 -13.33
C PHE A 73 6.48 5.73 -14.13
N SER A 74 6.56 7.04 -14.22
CA SER A 74 5.67 7.84 -15.07
C SER A 74 6.41 8.29 -16.32
N THR A 75 5.98 7.80 -17.47
CA THR A 75 6.52 8.24 -18.76
C THR A 75 6.23 9.71 -19.05
N TRP A 76 5.14 10.25 -18.50
CA TRP A 76 4.76 11.66 -18.66
C TRP A 76 5.60 12.60 -17.81
N LEU A 77 5.93 12.18 -16.58
CA LEU A 77 6.78 12.97 -15.68
C LEU A 77 8.28 12.69 -15.88
N GLY A 78 8.65 11.60 -16.60
CA GLY A 78 10.04 11.18 -16.78
C GLY A 78 10.73 10.75 -15.50
N ARG A 79 9.97 10.38 -14.46
CA ARG A 79 10.49 9.96 -13.15
C ARG A 79 9.51 9.07 -12.41
N PRO A 80 9.98 8.32 -11.38
CA PRO A 80 9.07 7.52 -10.56
C PRO A 80 8.08 8.35 -9.76
N GLY A 81 6.98 7.71 -9.38
CA GLY A 81 6.07 8.11 -8.32
C GLY A 81 5.95 7.00 -7.29
N LEU A 82 5.36 7.31 -6.15
CA LEU A 82 5.00 6.35 -5.13
C LEU A 82 3.60 5.80 -5.45
N TYR A 83 3.49 4.49 -5.57
CA TYR A 83 2.20 3.81 -5.61
C TYR A 83 1.92 3.17 -4.25
N LEU A 84 0.86 3.62 -3.61
CA LEU A 84 0.40 3.08 -2.33
C LEU A 84 -0.50 1.87 -2.61
N GLU A 85 0.00 0.67 -2.28
CA GLU A 85 -0.74 -0.58 -2.44
C GLU A 85 -1.76 -0.75 -1.31
N ASP A 86 -1.29 -0.71 -0.06
CA ASP A 86 -2.12 -0.88 1.13
C ASP A 86 -1.87 0.22 2.15
N LEU A 87 -2.94 0.74 2.74
CA LEU A 87 -2.90 1.57 3.94
C LEU A 87 -3.91 1.01 4.95
N TYR A 88 -3.42 0.59 6.10
CA TYR A 88 -4.24 0.04 7.15
C TYR A 88 -3.92 0.67 8.52
N VAL A 89 -4.95 0.96 9.28
CA VAL A 89 -4.87 1.39 10.69
C VAL A 89 -5.81 0.51 11.49
N THR A 90 -5.28 -0.10 12.56
CA THR A 90 -6.08 -0.95 13.44
C THR A 90 -7.27 -0.18 14.00
N GLU A 91 -8.39 -0.85 14.24
CA GLU A 91 -9.60 -0.21 14.74
C GLU A 91 -9.35 0.58 16.03
N ALA A 92 -8.58 0.01 16.95
CA ALA A 92 -8.21 0.64 18.22
C ALA A 92 -7.36 1.93 18.06
N ALA A 93 -6.63 2.06 16.95
CA ALA A 93 -5.75 3.21 16.68
C ALA A 93 -6.38 4.26 15.76
N ARG A 94 -7.61 4.04 15.29
CA ARG A 94 -8.33 5.02 14.47
C ARG A 94 -8.69 6.26 15.30
N GLY A 95 -8.70 7.41 14.66
CA GLY A 95 -8.99 8.69 15.32
C GLY A 95 -7.77 9.34 16.00
N PHE A 96 -6.66 8.61 16.23
CA PHE A 96 -5.45 9.14 16.85
C PHE A 96 -4.45 9.77 15.87
N GLY A 97 -4.76 9.83 14.57
CA GLY A 97 -3.89 10.45 13.58
C GLY A 97 -2.85 9.51 12.95
N VAL A 98 -2.87 8.21 13.24
CA VAL A 98 -1.92 7.21 12.71
C VAL A 98 -1.90 7.19 11.19
N GLY A 99 -3.05 7.15 10.53
CA GLY A 99 -3.14 7.17 9.06
C GLY A 99 -2.51 8.42 8.45
N ARG A 100 -2.78 9.59 9.04
CA ARG A 100 -2.16 10.86 8.62
C ARG A 100 -0.63 10.82 8.78
N ARG A 101 -0.14 10.23 9.87
CA ARG A 101 1.29 10.11 10.11
C ARG A 101 1.98 9.17 9.10
N LEU A 102 1.34 8.05 8.76
CA LEU A 102 1.80 7.15 7.70
C LEU A 102 1.88 7.88 6.35
N MET A 103 0.81 8.58 5.94
CA MET A 103 0.79 9.33 4.69
C MET A 103 1.83 10.47 4.65
N ALA A 104 2.04 11.16 5.75
CA ALA A 104 3.08 12.18 5.86
C ALA A 104 4.49 11.58 5.67
N ARG A 105 4.74 10.39 6.24
CA ARG A 105 6.02 9.69 6.03
C ARG A 105 6.21 9.24 4.59
N LEU A 106 5.15 8.72 3.94
CA LEU A 106 5.20 8.37 2.51
C LEU A 106 5.49 9.59 1.63
N ALA A 107 4.87 10.72 1.93
CA ALA A 107 5.14 11.96 1.21
C ALA A 107 6.60 12.41 1.38
N ALA A 108 7.13 12.32 2.61
CA ALA A 108 8.54 12.61 2.86
C ALA A 108 9.48 11.68 2.07
N ILE A 109 9.21 10.37 2.07
CA ILE A 109 9.97 9.39 1.28
C ILE A 109 9.94 9.74 -0.21
N ALA A 110 8.77 10.09 -0.75
CA ALA A 110 8.62 10.45 -2.14
C ALA A 110 9.47 11.69 -2.48
N ILE A 111 9.44 12.72 -1.65
CA ILE A 111 10.22 13.96 -1.84
C ILE A 111 11.72 13.66 -1.71
N GLU A 112 12.16 12.93 -0.67
CA GLU A 112 13.55 12.53 -0.45
C GLU A 112 14.14 11.79 -1.66
N ARG A 113 13.32 10.99 -2.35
CA ARG A 113 13.72 10.19 -3.52
C ARG A 113 13.50 10.90 -4.87
N GLY A 114 13.00 12.13 -4.89
CA GLY A 114 12.69 12.86 -6.12
C GLY A 114 11.50 12.28 -6.90
N TRP A 115 10.61 11.55 -6.25
CA TRP A 115 9.41 10.98 -6.86
C TRP A 115 8.33 12.05 -7.03
N GLY A 116 7.68 12.03 -8.20
CA GLY A 116 6.86 13.17 -8.63
C GLY A 116 5.44 13.21 -8.11
N ARG A 117 4.91 12.09 -7.57
CA ARG A 117 3.50 11.97 -7.15
C ARG A 117 3.27 10.76 -6.24
N ILE A 118 2.09 10.72 -5.64
CA ILE A 118 1.53 9.52 -5.00
C ILE A 118 0.25 9.15 -5.74
N ASP A 119 0.13 7.89 -6.12
CA ASP A 119 -1.07 7.29 -6.70
C ASP A 119 -1.55 6.12 -5.82
N LEU A 120 -2.85 5.88 -5.80
CA LEU A 120 -3.47 4.74 -5.12
C LEU A 120 -4.81 4.37 -5.77
N HIS A 121 -5.31 3.18 -5.47
CA HIS A 121 -6.70 2.81 -5.73
C HIS A 121 -7.46 2.68 -4.40
N VAL A 122 -8.71 3.05 -4.40
CA VAL A 122 -9.60 2.91 -3.25
C VAL A 122 -10.97 2.47 -3.76
N LEU A 123 -11.60 1.53 -3.04
CA LEU A 123 -12.94 1.06 -3.38
C LEU A 123 -13.94 2.23 -3.33
N ASP A 124 -14.88 2.25 -4.26
CA ASP A 124 -15.83 3.36 -4.46
C ASP A 124 -16.71 3.64 -3.23
N TRP A 125 -17.03 2.61 -2.45
CA TRP A 125 -17.79 2.68 -1.21
C TRP A 125 -16.94 2.95 0.05
N ASN A 126 -15.58 2.89 -0.06
CA ASN A 126 -14.70 2.95 1.10
C ASN A 126 -14.68 4.37 1.70
N PRO A 127 -14.96 4.54 2.99
CA PRO A 127 -14.94 5.85 3.66
C PRO A 127 -13.54 6.49 3.69
N ALA A 128 -12.46 5.73 3.44
CA ALA A 128 -11.11 6.27 3.29
C ALA A 128 -10.98 7.32 2.16
N ARG A 129 -11.92 7.35 1.20
CA ARG A 129 -11.97 8.39 0.15
C ARG A 129 -11.99 9.81 0.74
N GLU A 130 -12.78 10.04 1.77
CA GLU A 130 -12.83 11.34 2.45
C GLU A 130 -11.52 11.66 3.19
N PHE A 131 -10.88 10.64 3.77
CA PHE A 131 -9.57 10.78 4.41
C PHE A 131 -8.53 11.25 3.39
N TYR A 132 -8.45 10.63 2.21
CA TYR A 132 -7.52 11.03 1.15
C TYR A 132 -7.82 12.44 0.64
N GLN A 133 -9.08 12.79 0.42
CA GLN A 133 -9.47 14.13 -0.01
C GLN A 133 -9.02 15.21 0.99
N ARG A 134 -9.16 14.96 2.30
CA ARG A 134 -8.67 15.88 3.35
C ARG A 134 -7.15 16.05 3.36
N LEU A 135 -6.41 15.10 2.78
CA LEU A 135 -4.96 15.18 2.59
C LEU A 135 -4.55 15.84 1.26
N GLY A 136 -5.50 16.27 0.44
CA GLY A 136 -5.25 16.83 -0.88
C GLY A 136 -5.02 15.77 -1.97
N ILE A 137 -5.34 14.48 -1.69
CA ILE A 137 -5.26 13.39 -2.66
C ILE A 137 -6.66 13.18 -3.23
N GLY A 138 -6.89 13.72 -4.43
CA GLY A 138 -8.21 13.75 -5.07
C GLY A 138 -8.45 12.57 -5.99
N HIS A 139 -9.72 12.29 -6.27
CA HIS A 139 -10.15 11.34 -7.28
C HIS A 139 -9.83 11.88 -8.70
N ILE A 140 -9.32 11.02 -9.56
CA ILE A 140 -9.00 11.30 -10.96
C ILE A 140 -9.99 10.52 -11.84
N PRO A 141 -11.15 11.10 -12.18
CA PRO A 141 -12.28 10.37 -12.78
C PRO A 141 -12.05 9.96 -14.21
N GLU A 142 -11.09 10.58 -14.92
CA GLU A 142 -10.79 10.29 -16.33
C GLU A 142 -10.10 8.94 -16.53
N TRP A 143 -9.58 8.33 -15.44
CA TRP A 143 -8.87 7.06 -15.50
C TRP A 143 -9.70 5.94 -14.88
N LEU A 144 -9.98 4.92 -15.69
CA LEU A 144 -10.65 3.71 -15.25
C LEU A 144 -9.61 2.60 -15.05
N ARG A 145 -9.83 1.78 -14.02
CA ARG A 145 -8.99 0.61 -13.75
C ARG A 145 -9.38 -0.53 -14.67
N TYR A 146 -8.41 -1.10 -15.38
CA TYR A 146 -8.54 -2.34 -16.13
C TYR A 146 -7.56 -3.37 -15.58
N GLY A 147 -7.93 -4.64 -15.60
CA GLY A 147 -7.11 -5.74 -15.14
C GLY A 147 -7.46 -7.03 -15.85
N ALA A 148 -6.51 -7.95 -15.92
CA ALA A 148 -6.68 -9.31 -16.39
C ALA A 148 -6.23 -10.29 -15.31
N ASP A 149 -6.97 -11.34 -15.10
CA ASP A 149 -6.57 -12.46 -14.24
C ASP A 149 -5.59 -13.39 -14.96
N GLU A 150 -5.03 -14.36 -14.25
CA GLU A 150 -4.08 -15.33 -14.77
C GLU A 150 -4.67 -16.12 -15.98
N LYS A 151 -5.95 -16.46 -15.93
CA LYS A 151 -6.64 -17.16 -17.03
C LYS A 151 -6.68 -16.32 -18.31
N ALA A 152 -6.91 -15.01 -18.18
CA ALA A 152 -6.88 -14.10 -19.32
C ALA A 152 -5.45 -13.92 -19.84
N LEU A 153 -4.45 -13.85 -18.96
CA LEU A 153 -3.04 -13.80 -19.35
C LEU A 153 -2.61 -15.05 -20.14
N LEU A 154 -3.00 -16.24 -19.68
CA LEU A 154 -2.72 -17.50 -20.39
C LEU A 154 -3.33 -17.53 -21.79
N ARG A 155 -4.56 -17.03 -21.95
CA ARG A 155 -5.18 -16.93 -23.30
C ARG A 155 -4.43 -15.99 -24.21
N LEU A 156 -4.09 -14.79 -23.73
CA LEU A 156 -3.36 -13.81 -24.52
C LEU A 156 -1.95 -14.28 -24.89
N SER A 157 -1.26 -14.94 -23.95
CA SER A 157 0.10 -15.44 -24.20
C SER A 157 0.15 -16.50 -25.30
N ALA A 158 -0.94 -17.24 -25.52
CA ALA A 158 -1.04 -18.22 -26.59
C ALA A 158 -1.07 -17.58 -28.01
N GLU A 159 -1.33 -16.27 -28.11
CA GLU A 159 -1.31 -15.51 -29.36
C GLU A 159 0.09 -14.96 -29.70
N ASP A 160 1.09 -15.11 -28.78
CA ASP A 160 2.47 -14.72 -29.04
C ASP A 160 3.13 -15.67 -30.04
N VAL A 161 3.11 -15.28 -31.31
CA VAL A 161 3.77 -16.01 -32.41
C VAL A 161 5.23 -15.56 -32.44
N ARG A 162 6.15 -16.45 -32.03
CA ARG A 162 7.60 -16.25 -32.14
C ARG A 162 8.16 -16.70 -33.47
#